data_e58e5c20cd1abf988d37050f5fe7f592
#
_entry.id   e58e5c20cd1abf988d37050f5fe7f592
#
_cell.length_a   1.000
_cell.length_b   1.000
_cell.length_c   1.000
_cell.angle_alpha   90.00
_cell.angle_beta   90.00
_cell.angle_gamma   90.00
#
_symmetry.space_group_name_H-M   'P 1'
#
loop_
_entity.id
_entity.type
_entity.pdbx_description
1 polymer ?
#
loop_
_entity_poly.entity_id
_entity_poly.type
_entity_poly.pdbx_seq_one_letter_code
_entity_poly.pdbx_strand_id
1 'polypeptide(L)'
;VYQTTMMVYVTILFLLRFSYYSAQNAWFNMILLGYLINVVVICALYTMALFPKVYIRLSGVIVNLLARIHLVKNREETLANWNLQLASFTTEIKKLTKDKRLILETAGINVLRMTLQFSLPFFIALMMGIQLQPGQLIDVIALSSFVMMANSFIPIPGASGGTEVVFALLFGSLFGSGTGAVLLLWRFSTYHLVLICGAVIFILAKRYYDKKQSREERDSLPKEEIL
;
A
#
# COMPACT_ATOMS: atom_id res chain seq x y z
N VAL A 1 4.92 -7.27 -7.36
CA VAL A 1 4.16 -8.45 -6.95
C VAL A 1 2.93 -8.04 -6.15
N TYR A 2 3.07 -7.30 -5.02
CA TYR A 2 1.93 -6.92 -4.16
C TYR A 2 0.77 -6.27 -4.92
N GLN A 3 1.04 -5.19 -5.67
CA GLN A 3 -0.01 -4.45 -6.39
C GLN A 3 -0.71 -5.31 -7.45
N THR A 4 0.03 -6.16 -8.14
CA THR A 4 -0.52 -7.09 -9.13
C THR A 4 -1.41 -8.15 -8.45
N THR A 5 -0.92 -8.73 -7.34
CA THR A 5 -1.68 -9.71 -6.56
C THR A 5 -2.97 -9.09 -6.02
N MET A 6 -2.89 -7.86 -5.49
CA MET A 6 -4.07 -7.12 -5.02
C MET A 6 -5.07 -6.90 -6.14
N MET A 7 -4.61 -6.51 -7.33
CA MET A 7 -5.50 -6.27 -8.47
C MET A 7 -6.21 -7.55 -8.91
N VAL A 8 -5.49 -8.67 -9.03
CA VAL A 8 -6.08 -9.97 -9.36
C VAL A 8 -7.09 -10.40 -8.30
N TYR A 9 -6.73 -10.25 -7.03
CA TYR A 9 -7.60 -10.57 -5.90
C TYR A 9 -8.90 -9.77 -5.91
N VAL A 10 -8.80 -8.44 -6.06
CA VAL A 10 -9.97 -7.55 -6.16
C VAL A 10 -10.82 -7.87 -7.39
N THR A 11 -10.20 -8.18 -8.53
CA THR A 11 -10.91 -8.55 -9.76
C THR A 11 -11.74 -9.82 -9.54
N ILE A 12 -11.16 -10.84 -8.90
CA ILE A 12 -11.88 -12.08 -8.60
C ILE A 12 -13.08 -11.81 -7.69
N LEU A 13 -12.90 -11.05 -6.62
CA LEU A 13 -13.98 -10.68 -5.70
C LEU A 13 -15.06 -9.87 -6.38
N PHE A 14 -14.68 -8.91 -7.23
CA PHE A 14 -15.61 -8.10 -8.00
C PHE A 14 -16.47 -8.94 -8.94
N LEU A 15 -15.85 -9.90 -9.65
CA LEU A 15 -16.58 -10.79 -10.56
C LEU A 15 -17.51 -11.75 -9.80
N LEU A 16 -17.07 -12.28 -8.65
CA LEU A 16 -17.88 -13.19 -7.82
C LEU A 16 -19.15 -12.51 -7.27
N ARG A 17 -19.08 -11.19 -7.02
CA ARG A 17 -20.18 -10.43 -6.42
C ARG A 17 -20.70 -9.31 -7.33
N PHE A 18 -20.48 -9.43 -8.63
CA PHE A 18 -20.84 -8.39 -9.61
C PHE A 18 -22.33 -7.98 -9.51
N SER A 19 -23.24 -8.95 -9.39
CA SER A 19 -24.68 -8.69 -9.25
C SER A 19 -25.03 -7.89 -8.00
N TYR A 20 -24.30 -8.08 -6.91
CA TYR A 20 -24.50 -7.32 -5.68
C TYR A 20 -24.05 -5.85 -5.85
N TYR A 21 -22.89 -5.62 -6.48
CA TYR A 21 -22.36 -4.25 -6.65
C TYR A 21 -23.10 -3.47 -7.74
N SER A 22 -23.50 -4.13 -8.82
CA SER A 22 -24.24 -3.47 -9.91
C SER A 22 -25.64 -3.01 -9.49
N ALA A 23 -26.24 -3.61 -8.46
CA ALA A 23 -27.50 -3.18 -7.90
C ALA A 23 -27.40 -1.89 -7.08
N GLN A 24 -26.18 -1.50 -6.66
CA GLN A 24 -25.94 -0.30 -5.85
C GLN A 24 -25.40 0.85 -6.71
N ASN A 25 -26.25 1.45 -7.53
CA ASN A 25 -25.88 2.45 -8.55
C ASN A 25 -24.99 3.61 -8.04
N ALA A 26 -25.18 4.07 -6.81
CA ALA A 26 -24.43 5.21 -6.27
C ALA A 26 -22.95 4.89 -6.02
N TRP A 27 -22.64 3.70 -5.57
CA TRP A 27 -21.28 3.28 -5.18
C TRP A 27 -20.54 2.56 -6.30
N PHE A 28 -21.25 1.97 -7.23
CA PHE A 28 -20.70 1.24 -8.37
C PHE A 28 -19.73 2.10 -9.19
N ASN A 29 -20.12 3.32 -9.51
CA ASN A 29 -19.29 4.26 -10.27
C ASN A 29 -18.00 4.63 -9.51
N MET A 30 -18.07 4.77 -8.19
CA MET A 30 -16.89 5.07 -7.36
C MET A 30 -15.94 3.88 -7.28
N ILE A 31 -16.46 2.66 -7.13
CA ILE A 31 -15.68 1.43 -7.17
C ILE A 31 -15.03 1.27 -8.54
N LEU A 32 -15.79 1.47 -9.63
CA LEU A 32 -15.31 1.36 -11.00
C LEU A 32 -14.19 2.38 -11.29
N LEU A 33 -14.36 3.63 -10.83
CA LEU A 33 -13.34 4.67 -10.97
C LEU A 33 -12.03 4.26 -10.25
N GLY A 34 -12.12 3.84 -8.99
CA GLY A 34 -10.97 3.37 -8.22
C GLY A 34 -10.28 2.18 -8.89
N TYR A 35 -11.06 1.23 -9.42
CA TYR A 35 -10.56 0.09 -10.18
C TYR A 35 -9.81 0.54 -11.44
N LEU A 36 -10.41 1.43 -12.25
CA LEU A 36 -9.82 1.95 -13.47
C LEU A 36 -8.46 2.63 -13.20
N ILE A 37 -8.40 3.48 -12.18
CA ILE A 37 -7.17 4.17 -11.80
C ILE A 37 -6.07 3.14 -11.42
N ASN A 38 -6.41 2.09 -10.64
CA ASN A 38 -5.47 1.03 -10.32
C ASN A 38 -4.95 0.28 -11.55
N VAL A 39 -5.83 -0.02 -12.51
CA VAL A 39 -5.43 -0.61 -13.80
C VAL A 39 -4.42 0.28 -14.51
N VAL A 40 -4.69 1.59 -14.60
CA VAL A 40 -3.78 2.55 -15.23
C VAL A 40 -2.42 2.57 -14.54
N VAL A 41 -2.39 2.62 -13.19
CA VAL A 41 -1.14 2.60 -12.42
C VAL A 41 -0.35 1.31 -12.66
N ILE A 42 -1.01 0.15 -12.65
CA ILE A 42 -0.36 -1.13 -12.92
C ILE A 42 0.16 -1.19 -14.36
N CYS A 43 -0.64 -0.78 -15.34
CA CYS A 43 -0.21 -0.69 -16.73
C CYS A 43 1.01 0.23 -16.86
N ALA A 44 1.02 1.38 -16.19
CA ALA A 44 2.16 2.29 -16.18
C ALA A 44 3.42 1.64 -15.59
N LEU A 45 3.30 0.91 -14.47
CA LEU A 45 4.43 0.19 -13.87
C LEU A 45 4.98 -0.92 -14.78
N TYR A 46 4.10 -1.70 -15.41
CA TYR A 46 4.54 -2.74 -16.34
C TYR A 46 5.15 -2.17 -17.63
N THR A 47 4.55 -1.13 -18.21
CA THR A 47 5.11 -0.47 -19.39
C THR A 47 6.47 0.16 -19.07
N MET A 48 6.66 0.71 -17.87
CA MET A 48 7.95 1.21 -17.39
C MET A 48 9.01 0.10 -17.33
N ALA A 49 8.63 -1.08 -16.86
CA ALA A 49 9.54 -2.22 -16.78
C ALA A 49 9.88 -2.80 -18.16
N LEU A 50 8.91 -2.84 -19.09
CA LEU A 50 9.07 -3.41 -20.42
C LEU A 50 9.72 -2.42 -21.42
N PHE A 51 9.43 -1.14 -21.30
CA PHE A 51 9.89 -0.09 -22.23
C PHE A 51 10.67 1.03 -21.51
N PRO A 52 11.82 0.73 -20.86
CA PRO A 52 12.58 1.72 -20.12
C PRO A 52 13.02 2.91 -20.96
N LYS A 53 13.29 2.70 -22.27
CA LYS A 53 13.69 3.78 -23.20
C LYS A 53 12.60 4.86 -23.35
N VAL A 54 11.34 4.49 -23.29
CA VAL A 54 10.21 5.44 -23.37
C VAL A 54 10.19 6.31 -22.12
N TYR A 55 10.39 5.71 -20.96
CA TYR A 55 10.40 6.44 -19.68
C TYR A 55 11.63 7.33 -19.50
N ILE A 56 12.81 6.91 -20.00
CA ILE A 56 13.99 7.76 -20.04
C ILE A 56 13.74 9.01 -20.89
N ARG A 57 13.02 8.86 -22.03
CA ARG A 57 12.64 10.01 -22.87
C ARG A 57 11.60 10.89 -22.17
N LEU A 58 10.61 10.26 -21.53
CA LEU A 58 9.56 10.96 -20.80
C LEU A 58 10.12 11.70 -19.56
N SER A 59 11.06 11.11 -18.83
CA SER A 59 11.74 11.76 -17.70
C SER A 59 12.46 13.03 -18.13
N GLY A 60 13.09 13.01 -19.32
CA GLY A 60 13.70 14.20 -19.91
C GLY A 60 12.68 15.32 -20.15
N VAL A 61 11.49 15.00 -20.68
CA VAL A 61 10.42 15.98 -20.89
C VAL A 61 9.89 16.52 -19.55
N ILE A 62 9.63 15.64 -18.59
CA ILE A 62 9.11 16.03 -17.27
C ILE A 62 10.11 16.91 -16.52
N VAL A 63 11.38 16.50 -16.46
CA VAL A 63 12.41 17.30 -15.77
C VAL A 63 12.61 18.65 -16.45
N ASN A 64 12.52 18.72 -17.80
CA ASN A 64 12.55 19.99 -18.53
C ASN A 64 11.38 20.89 -18.15
N LEU A 65 10.18 20.34 -18.03
CA LEU A 65 8.98 21.07 -17.62
C LEU A 65 9.12 21.58 -16.17
N LEU A 66 9.58 20.72 -15.26
CA LEU A 66 9.83 21.07 -13.85
C LEU A 66 10.93 22.11 -13.68
N ALA A 67 11.98 22.03 -14.51
CA ALA A 67 13.04 23.06 -14.54
C ALA A 67 12.51 24.42 -15.04
N ARG A 68 11.56 24.40 -15.98
CA ARG A 68 10.93 25.63 -16.50
C ARG A 68 10.09 26.36 -15.47
N ILE A 69 9.48 25.63 -14.51
CA ILE A 69 8.71 26.20 -13.39
C ILE A 69 9.56 26.37 -12.12
N HIS A 70 10.89 26.34 -12.24
CA HIS A 70 11.87 26.53 -11.15
C HIS A 70 11.76 25.55 -9.98
N LEU A 71 11.09 24.39 -10.14
CA LEU A 71 11.01 23.36 -9.11
C LEU A 71 12.26 22.46 -9.03
N VAL A 72 13.10 22.45 -10.07
CA VAL A 72 14.35 21.67 -10.12
C VAL A 72 15.52 22.61 -10.31
N LYS A 73 16.42 22.65 -9.32
CA LYS A 73 17.62 23.51 -9.32
C LYS A 73 18.75 22.96 -10.20
N ASN A 74 18.97 21.63 -10.17
CA ASN A 74 20.02 20.93 -10.90
C ASN A 74 19.40 19.89 -11.85
N ARG A 75 19.19 20.30 -13.10
CA ARG A 75 18.54 19.45 -14.12
C ARG A 75 19.32 18.16 -14.41
N GLU A 76 20.64 18.25 -14.61
CA GLU A 76 21.49 17.11 -14.98
C GLU A 76 21.57 16.07 -13.87
N GLU A 77 21.74 16.51 -12.63
CA GLU A 77 21.77 15.64 -11.46
C GLU A 77 20.43 14.94 -11.25
N THR A 78 19.32 15.66 -11.41
CA THR A 78 17.96 15.08 -11.29
C THR A 78 17.72 14.04 -12.38
N LEU A 79 18.10 14.32 -13.62
CA LEU A 79 17.99 13.35 -14.73
C LEU A 79 18.87 12.13 -14.50
N ALA A 80 20.11 12.29 -14.04
CA ALA A 80 21.01 11.19 -13.74
C ALA A 80 20.43 10.29 -12.63
N ASN A 81 19.95 10.89 -11.54
CA ASN A 81 19.31 10.14 -10.44
C ASN A 81 18.04 9.40 -10.87
N TRP A 82 17.19 10.01 -11.68
CA TRP A 82 16.01 9.36 -12.22
C TRP A 82 16.36 8.20 -13.14
N ASN A 83 17.34 8.38 -14.02
CA ASN A 83 17.78 7.31 -14.92
C ASN A 83 18.42 6.15 -14.16
N LEU A 84 19.18 6.39 -13.10
CA LEU A 84 19.72 5.36 -12.21
C LEU A 84 18.60 4.59 -11.51
N GLN A 85 17.60 5.28 -10.97
CA GLN A 85 16.44 4.64 -10.33
C GLN A 85 15.65 3.79 -11.32
N LEU A 86 15.42 4.28 -12.55
CA LEU A 86 14.76 3.55 -13.63
C LEU A 86 15.54 2.29 -14.03
N ALA A 87 16.86 2.40 -14.18
CA ALA A 87 17.73 1.28 -14.51
C ALA A 87 17.72 0.21 -13.41
N SER A 88 17.82 0.63 -12.15
CA SER A 88 17.75 -0.25 -10.97
C SER A 88 16.40 -0.95 -10.91
N PHE A 89 15.30 -0.21 -11.03
CA PHE A 89 13.94 -0.75 -11.05
C PHE A 89 13.75 -1.81 -12.15
N THR A 90 14.19 -1.51 -13.37
CA THR A 90 14.09 -2.44 -14.50
C THR A 90 14.90 -3.71 -14.26
N THR A 91 16.10 -3.57 -13.68
CA THR A 91 16.99 -4.71 -13.37
C THR A 91 16.36 -5.60 -12.29
N GLU A 92 15.83 -5.01 -11.24
CA GLU A 92 15.17 -5.76 -10.15
C GLU A 92 13.89 -6.48 -10.63
N ILE A 93 13.08 -5.83 -11.47
CA ILE A 93 11.90 -6.47 -12.08
C ILE A 93 12.33 -7.67 -12.95
N LYS A 94 13.38 -7.53 -13.77
CA LYS A 94 13.90 -8.63 -14.58
C LYS A 94 14.43 -9.80 -13.75
N LYS A 95 15.09 -9.53 -12.62
CA LYS A 95 15.52 -10.58 -11.69
C LYS A 95 14.32 -11.30 -11.09
N LEU A 96 13.32 -10.55 -10.60
CA LEU A 96 12.10 -11.11 -10.02
C LEU A 96 11.33 -11.97 -11.01
N THR A 97 11.21 -11.53 -12.27
CA THR A 97 10.45 -12.29 -13.29
C THR A 97 11.11 -13.61 -13.71
N LYS A 98 12.39 -13.79 -13.43
CA LYS A 98 13.10 -15.07 -13.66
C LYS A 98 12.75 -16.13 -12.63
N ASP A 99 12.47 -15.74 -11.40
CA ASP A 99 12.12 -16.66 -10.31
C ASP A 99 10.62 -16.76 -10.12
N LYS A 100 10.00 -17.62 -10.95
CA LYS A 100 8.55 -17.88 -10.91
C LYS A 100 8.09 -18.45 -9.56
N ARG A 101 8.95 -19.23 -8.87
CA ARG A 101 8.62 -19.81 -7.57
C ARG A 101 8.51 -18.73 -6.51
N LEU A 102 9.47 -17.81 -6.46
CA LEU A 102 9.44 -16.67 -5.54
C LEU A 102 8.21 -15.78 -5.76
N ILE A 103 7.83 -15.54 -7.04
CA ILE A 103 6.62 -14.77 -7.36
C ILE A 103 5.38 -15.48 -6.82
N LEU A 104 5.26 -16.79 -7.02
CA LEU A 104 4.09 -17.55 -6.59
C LEU A 104 3.98 -17.63 -5.07
N GLU A 105 5.10 -17.91 -4.38
CA GLU A 105 5.17 -17.93 -2.91
C GLU A 105 4.80 -16.56 -2.33
N THR A 106 5.37 -15.49 -2.86
CA THR A 106 5.06 -14.11 -2.44
C THR A 106 3.61 -13.74 -2.72
N ALA A 107 3.08 -14.15 -3.85
CA ALA A 107 1.67 -13.92 -4.20
C ALA A 107 0.73 -14.67 -3.23
N GLY A 108 1.02 -15.94 -2.92
CA GLY A 108 0.25 -16.75 -1.96
C GLY A 108 0.23 -16.12 -0.55
N ILE A 109 1.40 -15.71 -0.06
CA ILE A 109 1.51 -15.01 1.23
C ILE A 109 0.72 -13.69 1.22
N ASN A 110 0.79 -12.93 0.12
CA ASN A 110 0.02 -11.69 -0.02
C ASN A 110 -1.49 -11.94 -0.03
N VAL A 111 -1.98 -12.95 -0.73
CA VAL A 111 -3.40 -13.33 -0.74
C VAL A 111 -3.87 -13.68 0.68
N LEU A 112 -3.12 -14.52 1.40
CA LEU A 112 -3.45 -14.87 2.78
C LEU A 112 -3.49 -13.62 3.68
N ARG A 113 -2.46 -12.77 3.60
CA ARG A 113 -2.39 -11.52 4.35
C ARG A 113 -3.57 -10.60 4.04
N MET A 114 -3.92 -10.42 2.77
CA MET A 114 -5.05 -9.58 2.34
C MET A 114 -6.37 -10.14 2.85
N THR A 115 -6.59 -11.45 2.73
CA THR A 115 -7.80 -12.10 3.22
C THR A 115 -7.98 -11.87 4.73
N LEU A 116 -6.92 -12.08 5.51
CA LEU A 116 -6.95 -11.82 6.96
C LEU A 116 -7.21 -10.33 7.26
N GLN A 117 -6.50 -9.43 6.59
CA GLN A 117 -6.64 -7.98 6.82
C GLN A 117 -8.03 -7.46 6.43
N PHE A 118 -8.57 -7.92 5.31
CA PHE A 118 -9.86 -7.48 4.80
C PHE A 118 -11.05 -8.14 5.52
N SER A 119 -10.84 -9.26 6.20
CA SER A 119 -11.86 -9.88 7.05
C SER A 119 -11.99 -9.22 8.44
N LEU A 120 -11.02 -8.41 8.88
CA LEU A 120 -11.04 -7.78 10.19
C LEU A 120 -12.32 -6.99 10.52
N PRO A 121 -12.88 -6.15 9.62
CA PRO A 121 -14.11 -5.43 9.92
C PRO A 121 -15.28 -6.36 10.22
N PHE A 122 -15.35 -7.54 9.60
CA PHE A 122 -16.37 -8.55 9.87
C PHE A 122 -16.28 -9.06 11.31
N PHE A 123 -15.10 -9.47 11.74
CA PHE A 123 -14.89 -9.98 13.09
C PHE A 123 -15.09 -8.89 14.14
N ILE A 124 -14.64 -7.67 13.89
CA ILE A 124 -14.87 -6.52 14.77
C ILE A 124 -16.37 -6.25 14.92
N ALA A 125 -17.13 -6.27 13.83
CA ALA A 125 -18.57 -6.07 13.86
C ALA A 125 -19.29 -7.17 14.69
N LEU A 126 -18.90 -8.44 14.50
CA LEU A 126 -19.41 -9.55 15.33
C LEU A 126 -19.08 -9.35 16.82
N MET A 127 -17.85 -8.95 17.17
CA MET A 127 -17.46 -8.66 18.55
C MET A 127 -18.27 -7.53 19.17
N MET A 128 -18.75 -6.59 18.37
CA MET A 128 -19.62 -5.49 18.79
C MET A 128 -21.11 -5.87 18.86
N GLY A 129 -21.45 -7.13 18.60
CA GLY A 129 -22.82 -7.62 18.63
C GLY A 129 -23.64 -7.30 17.38
N ILE A 130 -23.01 -6.82 16.29
CA ILE A 130 -23.68 -6.61 15.02
C ILE A 130 -23.94 -7.98 14.39
N GLN A 131 -25.20 -8.30 14.14
CA GLN A 131 -25.57 -9.59 13.59
C GLN A 131 -25.30 -9.61 12.08
N LEU A 132 -24.28 -10.40 11.71
CA LEU A 132 -23.90 -10.62 10.34
C LEU A 132 -24.07 -12.10 9.98
N GLN A 133 -24.54 -12.34 8.75
CA GLN A 133 -24.60 -13.70 8.22
C GLN A 133 -23.22 -14.14 7.72
N PRO A 134 -22.86 -15.44 7.82
CA PRO A 134 -21.57 -15.95 7.35
C PRO A 134 -21.27 -15.61 5.88
N GLY A 135 -22.30 -15.58 5.02
CA GLY A 135 -22.17 -15.19 3.61
C GLY A 135 -21.70 -13.75 3.38
N GLN A 136 -21.96 -12.85 4.35
CA GLN A 136 -21.54 -11.45 4.27
C GLN A 136 -20.03 -11.27 4.51
N LEU A 137 -19.31 -12.31 4.96
CA LEU A 137 -17.86 -12.25 5.08
C LEU A 137 -17.19 -11.90 3.73
N ILE A 138 -17.67 -12.50 2.65
CA ILE A 138 -17.14 -12.23 1.30
C ILE A 138 -17.43 -10.79 0.89
N ASP A 139 -18.60 -10.26 1.24
CA ASP A 139 -18.96 -8.87 0.96
C ASP A 139 -18.08 -7.90 1.74
N VAL A 140 -17.84 -8.19 3.03
CA VAL A 140 -16.93 -7.38 3.87
C VAL A 140 -15.50 -7.40 3.33
N ILE A 141 -14.98 -8.56 2.92
CA ILE A 141 -13.65 -8.68 2.33
C ILE A 141 -13.56 -7.85 1.04
N ALA A 142 -14.57 -7.93 0.19
CA ALA A 142 -14.58 -7.18 -1.06
C ALA A 142 -14.70 -5.66 -0.81
N LEU A 143 -15.61 -5.22 0.07
CA LEU A 143 -15.74 -3.79 0.43
C LEU A 143 -14.45 -3.25 1.06
N SER A 144 -13.79 -4.04 1.95
CA SER A 144 -12.49 -3.68 2.53
C SER A 144 -11.40 -3.51 1.46
N SER A 145 -11.39 -4.38 0.46
CA SER A 145 -10.46 -4.27 -0.66
C SER A 145 -10.65 -2.99 -1.47
N PHE A 146 -11.89 -2.53 -1.66
CA PHE A 146 -12.20 -1.26 -2.31
C PHE A 146 -11.79 -0.05 -1.48
N VAL A 147 -11.98 -0.10 -0.14
CA VAL A 147 -11.46 0.96 0.75
C VAL A 147 -9.94 1.08 0.60
N MET A 148 -9.22 -0.04 0.62
CA MET A 148 -7.76 -0.04 0.47
C MET A 148 -7.31 0.42 -0.92
N MET A 149 -8.09 0.10 -1.95
CA MET A 149 -7.84 0.57 -3.30
C MET A 149 -8.01 2.08 -3.40
N ALA A 150 -9.07 2.64 -2.81
CA ALA A 150 -9.29 4.09 -2.76
C ALA A 150 -8.17 4.81 -1.99
N ASN A 151 -7.67 4.21 -0.90
CA ASN A 151 -6.56 4.77 -0.12
C ASN A 151 -5.26 4.93 -0.91
N SER A 152 -5.04 4.11 -1.94
CA SER A 152 -3.84 4.20 -2.79
C SER A 152 -3.73 5.53 -3.54
N PHE A 153 -4.82 6.29 -3.65
CA PHE A 153 -4.87 7.57 -4.38
C PHE A 153 -4.86 8.80 -3.46
N ILE A 154 -4.97 8.60 -2.15
CA ILE A 154 -4.99 9.69 -1.19
C ILE A 154 -3.55 9.98 -0.77
N PRO A 155 -2.94 11.10 -1.25
CA PRO A 155 -1.53 11.40 -1.00
C PRO A 155 -1.30 11.99 0.40
N ILE A 156 -2.04 11.51 1.38
CA ILE A 156 -1.93 11.92 2.79
C ILE A 156 -1.44 10.71 3.60
N PRO A 157 -0.47 10.88 4.49
CA PRO A 157 0.02 9.80 5.33
C PRO A 157 -1.13 9.12 6.09
N GLY A 158 -1.26 7.80 5.91
CA GLY A 158 -2.36 7.01 6.47
C GLY A 158 -3.72 7.24 5.80
N ALA A 159 -3.79 8.00 4.71
CA ALA A 159 -5.03 8.35 3.99
C ALA A 159 -6.17 8.85 4.93
N SER A 160 -5.78 9.58 6.00
CA SER A 160 -6.71 10.06 7.02
C SER A 160 -7.75 11.02 6.43
N GLY A 161 -9.00 10.90 6.87
CA GLY A 161 -10.16 11.59 6.32
C GLY A 161 -10.79 10.84 5.14
N GLY A 162 -10.00 10.50 4.11
CA GLY A 162 -10.50 9.81 2.93
C GLY A 162 -10.90 8.35 3.20
N THR A 163 -10.09 7.61 3.94
CA THR A 163 -10.42 6.24 4.34
C THR A 163 -11.70 6.17 5.15
N GLU A 164 -11.85 7.09 6.09
CA GLU A 164 -13.02 7.15 6.98
C GLU A 164 -14.30 7.41 6.18
N VAL A 165 -14.24 8.35 5.24
CA VAL A 165 -15.38 8.65 4.37
C VAL A 165 -15.72 7.44 3.49
N VAL A 166 -14.74 6.86 2.78
CA VAL A 166 -14.96 5.71 1.92
C VAL A 166 -15.49 4.51 2.71
N PHE A 167 -14.93 4.25 3.90
CA PHE A 167 -15.39 3.16 4.75
C PHE A 167 -16.84 3.39 5.20
N ALA A 168 -17.15 4.58 5.72
CA ALA A 168 -18.50 4.90 6.18
C ALA A 168 -19.54 4.78 5.05
N LEU A 169 -19.17 5.20 3.87
CA LEU A 169 -20.01 5.10 2.69
C LEU A 169 -20.27 3.65 2.27
N LEU A 170 -19.22 2.82 2.20
CA LEU A 170 -19.35 1.44 1.73
C LEU A 170 -19.97 0.51 2.78
N PHE A 171 -19.67 0.72 4.06
CA PHE A 171 -20.12 -0.16 5.14
C PHE A 171 -21.35 0.35 5.89
N GLY A 172 -21.79 1.59 5.63
CA GLY A 172 -22.93 2.19 6.34
C GLY A 172 -24.22 1.38 6.26
N SER A 173 -24.53 0.82 5.10
CA SER A 173 -25.70 -0.04 4.90
C SER A 173 -25.57 -1.41 5.58
N LEU A 174 -24.33 -1.90 5.79
CA LEU A 174 -24.07 -3.22 6.35
C LEU A 174 -24.00 -3.20 7.88
N PHE A 175 -23.35 -2.19 8.46
CA PHE A 175 -23.12 -2.06 9.91
C PHE A 175 -24.06 -1.06 10.60
N GLY A 176 -24.85 -0.31 9.84
CA GLY A 176 -25.81 0.67 10.37
C GLY A 176 -25.16 1.68 11.32
N SER A 177 -25.77 1.89 12.51
CA SER A 177 -25.26 2.80 13.54
C SER A 177 -23.89 2.38 14.12
N GLY A 178 -23.48 1.11 13.97
CA GLY A 178 -22.19 0.59 14.44
C GLY A 178 -21.00 0.91 13.52
N THR A 179 -21.25 1.45 12.33
CA THR A 179 -20.19 1.68 11.31
C THR A 179 -19.02 2.50 11.84
N GLY A 180 -19.29 3.58 12.58
CA GLY A 180 -18.25 4.45 13.13
C GLY A 180 -17.37 3.73 14.17
N ALA A 181 -17.94 2.91 15.01
CA ALA A 181 -17.20 2.17 16.03
C ALA A 181 -16.37 1.03 15.41
N VAL A 182 -16.94 0.30 14.43
CA VAL A 182 -16.18 -0.71 13.65
C VAL A 182 -15.00 -0.05 12.92
N LEU A 183 -15.23 1.10 12.29
CA LEU A 183 -14.18 1.88 11.62
C LEU A 183 -13.04 2.26 12.59
N LEU A 184 -13.36 2.79 13.77
CA LEU A 184 -12.35 3.20 14.76
C LEU A 184 -11.51 2.00 15.22
N LEU A 185 -12.13 0.88 15.55
CA LEU A 185 -11.42 -0.33 15.97
C LEU A 185 -10.59 -0.94 14.85
N TRP A 186 -11.13 -0.95 13.63
CA TRP A 186 -10.39 -1.41 12.45
C TRP A 186 -9.17 -0.53 12.17
N ARG A 187 -9.32 0.80 12.23
CA ARG A 187 -8.21 1.76 12.08
C ARG A 187 -7.18 1.61 13.18
N PHE A 188 -7.65 1.45 14.42
CA PHE A 188 -6.74 1.20 15.53
C PHE A 188 -5.89 -0.04 15.28
N SER A 189 -6.51 -1.15 14.89
CA SER A 189 -5.82 -2.43 14.67
C SER A 189 -4.88 -2.42 13.45
N THR A 190 -5.29 -1.77 12.36
CA THR A 190 -4.55 -1.85 11.07
C THR A 190 -3.56 -0.72 10.86
N TYR A 191 -3.73 0.41 11.52
CA TYR A 191 -2.90 1.59 11.34
C TYR A 191 -2.20 2.02 12.64
N HIS A 192 -2.96 2.38 13.69
CA HIS A 192 -2.36 2.96 14.90
C HIS A 192 -1.50 1.96 15.67
N LEU A 193 -1.97 0.72 15.82
CA LEU A 193 -1.20 -0.32 16.52
C LEU A 193 0.12 -0.62 15.78
N VAL A 194 0.09 -0.73 14.47
CA VAL A 194 1.28 -0.96 13.63
C VAL A 194 2.26 0.21 13.76
N LEU A 195 1.76 1.45 13.77
CA LEU A 195 2.57 2.65 13.93
C LEU A 195 3.23 2.71 15.31
N ILE A 196 2.48 2.40 16.38
CA ILE A 196 3.01 2.36 17.75
C ILE A 196 4.09 1.28 17.88
N CYS A 197 3.80 0.05 17.44
CA CYS A 197 4.78 -1.04 17.45
C CYS A 197 6.03 -0.70 16.64
N GLY A 198 5.85 -0.12 15.46
CA GLY A 198 6.97 0.33 14.62
C GLY A 198 7.82 1.40 15.30
N ALA A 199 7.21 2.38 15.96
CA ALA A 199 7.93 3.40 16.70
C ALA A 199 8.73 2.81 17.87
N VAL A 200 8.14 1.89 18.62
CA VAL A 200 8.84 1.19 19.72
C VAL A 200 10.04 0.40 19.20
N ILE A 201 9.84 -0.40 18.15
CA ILE A 201 10.91 -1.19 17.53
C ILE A 201 12.02 -0.26 17.02
N PHE A 202 11.67 0.85 16.37
CA PHE A 202 12.64 1.82 15.88
C PHE A 202 13.49 2.42 17.02
N ILE A 203 12.86 2.82 18.12
CA ILE A 203 13.56 3.38 19.30
C ILE A 203 14.51 2.33 19.90
N LEU A 204 14.05 1.09 20.03
CA LEU A 204 14.88 0.00 20.57
C LEU A 204 16.06 -0.32 19.64
N ALA A 205 15.82 -0.40 18.35
CA ALA A 205 16.87 -0.63 17.37
C ALA A 205 17.90 0.50 17.37
N LYS A 206 17.45 1.76 17.38
CA LYS A 206 18.34 2.92 17.45
C LYS A 206 19.23 2.86 18.68
N ARG A 207 18.65 2.64 19.86
CA ARG A 207 19.43 2.51 21.11
C ARG A 207 20.47 1.38 21.06
N TYR A 208 20.11 0.26 20.42
CA TYR A 208 21.03 -0.85 20.25
C TYR A 208 22.22 -0.48 19.35
N TYR A 209 21.96 0.17 18.21
CA TYR A 209 23.01 0.60 17.28
C TYR A 209 23.90 1.69 17.87
N ASP A 210 23.33 2.70 18.56
CA ASP A 210 24.09 3.77 19.23
C ASP A 210 25.04 3.17 20.29
N LYS A 211 24.55 2.19 21.07
CA LYS A 211 25.37 1.49 22.07
C LYS A 211 26.48 0.64 21.46
N LYS A 212 26.22 0.01 20.31
CA LYS A 212 27.20 -0.77 19.58
C LYS A 212 28.31 0.11 19.02
N GLN A 213 27.93 1.23 18.38
CA GLN A 213 28.88 2.20 17.83
C GLN A 213 29.78 2.80 18.92
N SER A 214 29.18 3.20 20.07
CA SER A 214 29.94 3.74 21.21
C SER A 214 30.93 2.71 21.83
N ARG A 215 30.64 1.41 21.72
CA ARG A 215 31.58 0.35 22.11
C ARG A 215 32.74 0.21 21.11
N GLU A 216 32.42 0.16 19.83
CA GLU A 216 33.40 0.04 18.75
C GLU A 216 34.37 1.25 18.75
N GLU A 217 33.86 2.46 18.96
CA GLU A 217 34.67 3.68 19.12
C GLU A 217 35.58 3.59 20.36
N ARG A 218 35.08 3.10 21.49
CA ARG A 218 35.88 2.95 22.71
C ARG A 218 36.97 1.90 22.57
N ASP A 219 36.67 0.80 21.88
CA ASP A 219 37.64 -0.29 21.68
C ASP A 219 38.69 0.08 20.62
N SER A 220 38.44 1.07 19.77
CA SER A 220 39.35 1.61 18.76
C SER A 220 40.30 2.69 19.27
N LEU A 221 40.05 3.26 20.46
CA LEU A 221 40.95 4.23 21.07
C LEU A 221 42.26 3.56 21.57
N PRO A 222 43.44 4.17 21.32
CA PRO A 222 44.71 3.69 21.85
C PRO A 222 44.66 3.64 23.38
N LYS A 223 45.10 2.53 23.98
CA LYS A 223 45.13 2.31 25.44
C LYS A 223 45.95 3.34 26.24
N GLU A 224 46.66 4.23 25.56
CA GLU A 224 47.51 5.26 26.18
C GLU A 224 46.79 6.54 26.62
N GLU A 225 45.52 6.71 26.25
CA GLU A 225 44.73 7.91 26.69
C GLU A 225 43.86 7.63 27.93
N ILE A 226 43.96 6.45 28.57
CA ILE A 226 43.11 6.05 29.71
C ILE A 226 43.87 6.07 31.05
N LEU A 227 45.07 6.63 31.11
CA LEU A 227 45.84 6.88 32.32
C LEU A 227 45.98 8.41 32.55
#